data_29f7a743b8ea42ed261ab8f37f95da22
#
_entry.id   29f7a743b8ea42ed261ab8f37f95da22
#
_cell.length_a   1.000
_cell.length_b   1.000
_cell.length_c   1.000
_cell.angle_alpha   90.00
_cell.angle_beta   90.00
_cell.angle_gamma   90.00
#
_symmetry.space_group_name_H-M   'P 1'
#
loop_
_entity.id
_entity.type
_entity.pdbx_description
1 polymer ?
#
loop_
_entity_poly.entity_id
_entity_poly.type
_entity_poly.pdbx_seq_one_letter_code
_entity_poly.pdbx_strand_id
1 'polypeptide(L)'
;MINIDIFIKGKFIRIFQIICNLINSLKANKFERDLIRISYNYKFHNQSKYSLWNTLNTFNKVYKKNIEGSIVECGVWQGINLVLFQKLIEEYSLDSCKIYGFDTFEGTPNPTKEDITKYNELMKDEYERLKKKDNTSGWNNASMDVVKNN
;
A
#
# COMPACT_ATOMS: atom_id res chain seq x y z
N MET A 1 -8.29 -22.96 19.73
CA MET A 1 -9.70 -22.51 19.67
C MET A 1 -9.73 -21.27 18.79
N ILE A 2 -10.33 -21.34 17.59
CA ILE A 2 -10.44 -20.17 16.69
C ILE A 2 -11.42 -19.20 17.34
N ASN A 3 -10.97 -17.97 17.58
CA ASN A 3 -11.83 -16.93 18.16
C ASN A 3 -12.89 -16.55 17.11
N ILE A 4 -14.12 -17.01 17.32
CA ILE A 4 -15.27 -16.84 16.42
C ILE A 4 -15.56 -15.36 16.13
N ASP A 5 -15.36 -14.47 17.12
CA ASP A 5 -15.54 -13.01 16.96
C ASP A 5 -14.55 -12.41 15.95
N ILE A 6 -13.30 -12.85 15.95
CA ILE A 6 -12.28 -12.39 15.01
C ILE A 6 -12.60 -12.87 13.59
N PHE A 7 -13.09 -14.10 13.46
CA PHE A 7 -13.47 -14.69 12.18
C PHE A 7 -14.69 -13.97 11.56
N ILE A 8 -15.70 -13.65 12.39
CA ILE A 8 -16.88 -12.88 11.94
C ILE A 8 -16.50 -11.47 11.55
N LYS A 9 -15.71 -10.75 12.38
CA LYS A 9 -15.20 -9.41 12.06
C LYS A 9 -14.40 -9.41 10.76
N GLY A 10 -13.54 -10.40 10.54
CA GLY A 10 -12.78 -10.54 9.30
C GLY A 10 -13.64 -10.69 8.05
N LYS A 11 -14.74 -11.47 8.13
CA LYS A 11 -15.71 -11.62 7.02
C LYS A 11 -16.44 -10.31 6.74
N PHE A 12 -16.90 -9.61 7.77
CA PHE A 12 -17.56 -8.30 7.63
C PHE A 12 -16.65 -7.27 6.95
N ILE A 13 -15.39 -7.19 7.37
CA ILE A 13 -14.40 -6.29 6.75
C ILE A 13 -14.22 -6.61 5.26
N ARG A 14 -14.13 -7.89 4.89
CA ARG A 14 -14.00 -8.30 3.47
C ARG A 14 -15.23 -7.92 2.65
N ILE A 15 -16.44 -8.17 3.15
CA ILE A 15 -17.67 -7.78 2.48
C ILE A 15 -17.72 -6.27 2.30
N PHE A 16 -17.42 -5.51 3.34
CA PHE A 16 -17.36 -4.05 3.28
C PHE A 16 -16.37 -3.58 2.21
N GLN A 17 -15.16 -4.14 2.16
CA GLN A 17 -14.16 -3.81 1.14
C GLN A 17 -14.64 -4.13 -0.28
N ILE A 18 -15.34 -5.24 -0.48
CA ILE A 18 -15.91 -5.61 -1.78
C ILE A 18 -16.95 -4.56 -2.22
N ILE A 19 -17.86 -4.19 -1.31
CA ILE A 19 -18.88 -3.17 -1.59
C ILE A 19 -18.22 -1.82 -1.92
N CYS A 20 -17.25 -1.38 -1.13
CA CYS A 20 -16.51 -0.14 -1.39
C CYS A 20 -15.78 -0.17 -2.73
N ASN A 21 -15.13 -1.28 -3.08
CA ASN A 21 -14.48 -1.43 -4.38
C ASN A 21 -15.47 -1.32 -5.54
N LEU A 22 -16.65 -1.92 -5.41
CA LEU A 22 -17.70 -1.84 -6.42
C LEU A 22 -18.20 -0.39 -6.58
N ILE A 23 -18.52 0.28 -5.48
CA ILE A 23 -18.99 1.68 -5.49
C ILE A 23 -17.92 2.59 -6.11
N ASN A 24 -16.66 2.44 -5.74
CA ASN A 24 -15.57 3.24 -6.29
C ASN A 24 -15.42 2.99 -7.80
N SER A 25 -15.46 1.73 -8.23
CA SER A 25 -15.38 1.37 -9.65
C SER A 25 -16.54 1.96 -10.48
N LEU A 26 -17.75 2.01 -9.92
CA LEU A 26 -18.92 2.62 -10.59
C LEU A 26 -18.81 4.13 -10.73
N LYS A 27 -18.19 4.81 -9.75
CA LYS A 27 -18.03 6.28 -9.75
C LYS A 27 -16.81 6.75 -10.54
N ALA A 28 -15.82 5.88 -10.74
CA ALA A 28 -14.56 6.19 -11.39
C ALA A 28 -14.73 6.36 -12.90
N ASN A 29 -13.92 7.20 -13.52
CA ASN A 29 -13.78 7.28 -14.96
C ASN A 29 -12.98 6.07 -15.51
N LYS A 30 -12.86 5.99 -16.85
CA LYS A 30 -12.14 4.87 -17.49
C LYS A 30 -10.67 4.83 -17.08
N PHE A 31 -9.99 5.97 -17.09
CA PHE A 31 -8.56 6.07 -16.72
C PHE A 31 -8.34 5.56 -15.30
N GLU A 32 -9.13 6.01 -14.35
CA GLU A 32 -9.03 5.59 -12.95
C GLU A 32 -9.22 4.08 -12.74
N ARG A 33 -10.20 3.49 -13.45
CA ARG A 33 -10.42 2.02 -13.43
C ARG A 33 -9.24 1.26 -14.02
N ASP A 34 -8.71 1.73 -15.14
CA ASP A 34 -7.55 1.11 -15.79
C ASP A 34 -6.30 1.25 -14.94
N LEU A 35 -6.10 2.40 -14.30
CA LEU A 35 -4.99 2.65 -13.38
C LEU A 35 -5.03 1.68 -12.18
N ILE A 36 -6.17 1.51 -11.53
CA ILE A 36 -6.33 0.57 -10.42
C ILE A 36 -6.12 -0.89 -10.90
N ARG A 37 -6.60 -1.23 -12.09
CA ARG A 37 -6.40 -2.56 -12.67
C ARG A 37 -4.92 -2.85 -12.94
N ILE A 38 -4.21 -1.91 -13.55
CA ILE A 38 -2.78 -2.01 -13.85
C ILE A 38 -2.00 -2.11 -12.53
N SER A 39 -2.24 -1.21 -11.60
CA SER A 39 -1.57 -1.19 -10.30
C SER A 39 -1.80 -2.48 -9.50
N TYR A 40 -2.99 -3.06 -9.57
CA TYR A 40 -3.30 -4.31 -8.88
C TYR A 40 -2.68 -5.54 -9.55
N ASN A 41 -2.56 -5.54 -10.88
CA ASN A 41 -2.01 -6.66 -11.64
C ASN A 41 -0.47 -6.64 -11.70
N TYR A 42 0.17 -5.54 -11.36
CA TYR A 42 1.60 -5.55 -11.07
C TYR A 42 1.84 -6.57 -9.96
N LYS A 43 2.97 -7.30 -9.98
CA LYS A 43 3.34 -8.40 -9.07
C LYS A 43 3.32 -8.07 -7.56
N PHE A 44 2.58 -7.06 -7.17
CA PHE A 44 2.47 -6.51 -5.82
C PHE A 44 1.32 -7.19 -5.06
N HIS A 45 1.57 -8.40 -4.59
CA HIS A 45 0.51 -9.27 -4.05
C HIS A 45 -0.10 -8.85 -2.71
N ASN A 46 0.37 -7.80 -2.05
CA ASN A 46 -0.05 -7.48 -0.67
C ASN A 46 -0.93 -6.23 -0.53
N GLN A 47 -1.07 -5.41 -1.57
CA GLN A 47 -1.97 -4.26 -1.50
C GLN A 47 -3.36 -4.64 -2.01
N SER A 48 -4.40 -4.34 -1.22
CA SER A 48 -5.78 -4.58 -1.64
C SER A 48 -6.24 -3.53 -2.64
N LYS A 49 -7.14 -3.88 -3.56
CA LYS A 49 -7.81 -2.89 -4.43
C LYS A 49 -8.47 -1.77 -3.62
N TYR A 50 -8.98 -2.08 -2.44
CA TYR A 50 -9.56 -1.10 -1.54
C TYR A 50 -8.54 -0.04 -1.10
N SER A 51 -7.32 -0.43 -0.78
CA SER A 51 -6.23 0.50 -0.43
C SER A 51 -5.89 1.43 -1.60
N LEU A 52 -5.74 0.88 -2.81
CA LEU A 52 -5.46 1.66 -4.03
C LEU A 52 -6.58 2.66 -4.33
N TRP A 53 -7.85 2.26 -4.18
CA TRP A 53 -8.99 3.17 -4.31
C TRP A 53 -8.97 4.29 -3.26
N ASN A 54 -8.58 4.02 -2.03
CA ASN A 54 -8.45 5.04 -1.00
C ASN A 54 -7.35 6.05 -1.33
N THR A 55 -6.20 5.57 -1.80
CA THR A 55 -5.09 6.43 -2.26
C THR A 55 -5.55 7.34 -3.41
N LEU A 56 -6.17 6.78 -4.44
CA LEU A 56 -6.73 7.52 -5.58
C LEU A 56 -7.78 8.56 -5.14
N ASN A 57 -8.73 8.15 -4.30
CA ASN A 57 -9.77 9.06 -3.80
C ASN A 57 -9.20 10.20 -2.96
N THR A 58 -8.14 9.94 -2.19
CA THR A 58 -7.46 10.97 -1.42
C THR A 58 -6.74 11.94 -2.32
N PHE A 59 -6.00 11.45 -3.31
CA PHE A 59 -5.39 12.28 -4.33
C PHE A 59 -6.43 13.17 -5.04
N ASN A 60 -7.53 12.60 -5.50
CA ASN A 60 -8.59 13.34 -6.18
C ASN A 60 -9.21 14.44 -5.31
N LYS A 61 -9.31 14.22 -3.99
CA LYS A 61 -9.79 15.26 -3.05
C LYS A 61 -8.81 16.43 -2.95
N VAL A 62 -7.51 16.14 -2.90
CA VAL A 62 -6.44 17.17 -2.85
C VAL A 62 -6.42 17.95 -4.17
N TYR A 63 -6.44 17.24 -5.29
CA TYR A 63 -6.47 17.81 -6.63
C TYR A 63 -7.66 18.75 -6.85
N LYS A 64 -8.89 18.30 -6.52
CA LYS A 64 -10.12 19.12 -6.64
C LYS A 64 -10.12 20.38 -5.78
N LYS A 65 -9.31 20.41 -4.72
CA LYS A 65 -9.14 21.59 -3.85
C LYS A 65 -8.02 22.52 -4.32
N ASN A 66 -7.38 22.21 -5.45
CA ASN A 66 -6.24 22.95 -5.99
C ASN A 66 -5.13 23.15 -4.94
N ILE A 67 -4.85 22.12 -4.13
CA ILE A 67 -3.77 22.17 -3.16
C ILE A 67 -2.47 21.88 -3.90
N GLU A 68 -1.62 22.88 -3.99
CA GLU A 68 -0.29 22.75 -4.58
C GLU A 68 0.71 22.11 -3.63
N GLY A 69 1.73 21.46 -4.20
CA GLY A 69 2.82 20.87 -3.44
C GLY A 69 3.31 19.56 -4.02
N SER A 70 4.08 18.85 -3.22
CA SER A 70 4.66 17.56 -3.57
C SER A 70 4.01 16.43 -2.79
N ILE A 71 4.12 15.22 -3.32
CA ILE A 71 3.61 14.01 -2.68
C ILE A 71 4.77 13.36 -1.91
N VAL A 72 4.51 12.98 -0.67
CA VAL A 72 5.49 12.28 0.17
C VAL A 72 4.88 10.96 0.63
N GLU A 73 5.60 9.86 0.40
CA GLU A 73 5.25 8.54 0.91
C GLU A 73 6.34 8.05 1.87
N CYS A 74 5.93 7.73 3.09
CA CYS A 74 6.79 7.09 4.10
C CYS A 74 6.38 5.62 4.21
N GLY A 75 7.33 4.70 3.95
CA GLY A 75 7.05 3.28 3.81
C GLY A 75 6.62 2.93 2.39
N VAL A 76 7.57 2.96 1.47
CA VAL A 76 7.37 2.77 0.02
C VAL A 76 7.19 1.30 -0.35
N TRP A 77 7.89 0.42 0.35
CA TRP A 77 7.99 -0.99 0.03
C TRP A 77 8.34 -1.21 -1.46
N GLN A 78 7.47 -1.83 -2.26
CA GLN A 78 7.71 -2.10 -3.69
C GLN A 78 7.32 -0.93 -4.61
N GLY A 79 6.83 0.20 -4.09
CA GLY A 79 6.62 1.43 -4.84
C GLY A 79 5.30 1.56 -5.60
N ILE A 80 4.30 0.72 -5.32
CA ILE A 80 3.04 0.73 -6.08
C ILE A 80 2.31 2.08 -6.03
N ASN A 81 2.31 2.75 -4.88
CA ASN A 81 1.70 4.07 -4.77
C ASN A 81 2.51 5.13 -5.52
N LEU A 82 3.84 4.99 -5.57
CA LEU A 82 4.68 5.91 -6.37
C LEU A 82 4.31 5.81 -7.85
N VAL A 83 4.14 4.59 -8.37
CA VAL A 83 3.68 4.35 -9.75
C VAL A 83 2.29 4.94 -9.98
N LEU A 84 1.37 4.74 -9.03
CA LEU A 84 0.02 5.30 -9.10
C LEU A 84 0.06 6.83 -9.13
N PHE A 85 0.84 7.46 -8.25
CA PHE A 85 0.99 8.92 -8.22
C PHE A 85 1.66 9.47 -9.48
N GLN A 86 2.67 8.78 -10.00
CA GLN A 86 3.33 9.18 -11.26
C GLN A 86 2.32 9.23 -12.41
N LYS A 87 1.48 8.20 -12.55
CA LYS A 87 0.45 8.16 -13.58
C LYS A 87 -0.61 9.24 -13.41
N LEU A 88 -0.95 9.58 -12.18
CA LEU A 88 -1.89 10.68 -11.90
C LEU A 88 -1.29 12.05 -12.22
N ILE A 89 -0.01 12.27 -11.91
CA ILE A 89 0.72 13.49 -12.27
C ILE A 89 0.77 13.66 -13.78
N GLU A 90 1.10 12.60 -14.52
CA GLU A 90 1.12 12.59 -15.99
C GLU A 90 -0.27 12.92 -16.57
N GLU A 91 -1.32 12.23 -16.11
CA GLU A 91 -2.70 12.41 -16.61
C GLU A 91 -3.23 13.83 -16.36
N TYR A 92 -2.95 14.40 -15.20
CA TYR A 92 -3.45 15.72 -14.82
C TYR A 92 -2.46 16.86 -15.14
N SER A 93 -1.35 16.57 -15.83
CA SER A 93 -0.32 17.55 -16.23
C SER A 93 0.18 18.39 -15.05
N LEU A 94 0.48 17.73 -13.92
CA LEU A 94 0.94 18.37 -12.69
C LEU A 94 2.48 18.47 -12.66
N ASP A 95 3.09 19.14 -13.65
CA ASP A 95 4.55 19.15 -13.89
C ASP A 95 5.37 19.69 -12.71
N SER A 96 4.79 20.54 -11.88
CA SER A 96 5.43 21.07 -10.67
C SER A 96 5.38 20.13 -9.46
N CYS A 97 4.51 19.12 -9.49
CA CYS A 97 4.32 18.16 -8.41
C CYS A 97 5.43 17.10 -8.44
N LYS A 98 6.22 17.00 -7.38
CA LYS A 98 7.26 15.98 -7.23
C LYS A 98 6.79 14.88 -6.29
N ILE A 99 7.33 13.67 -6.48
CA ILE A 99 7.08 12.53 -5.58
C ILE A 99 8.37 12.23 -4.82
N TYR A 100 8.25 12.10 -3.51
CA TYR A 100 9.33 11.71 -2.61
C TYR A 100 8.94 10.44 -1.88
N GLY A 101 9.71 9.36 -2.07
CA GLY A 101 9.55 8.10 -1.36
C GLY A 101 10.64 7.93 -0.30
N PHE A 102 10.23 7.64 0.94
CA PHE A 102 11.14 7.36 2.05
C PHE A 102 10.89 5.94 2.55
N ASP A 103 11.94 5.12 2.54
CA ASP A 103 11.93 3.75 3.03
C ASP A 103 13.34 3.37 3.48
N THR A 104 13.49 2.33 4.27
CA THR A 104 14.80 1.76 4.57
C THR A 104 15.38 1.02 3.37
N PHE A 105 14.51 0.48 2.51
CA PHE A 105 14.82 -0.44 1.40
C PHE A 105 15.52 -1.73 1.84
N GLU A 106 15.50 -2.02 3.13
CA GLU A 106 16.12 -3.18 3.77
C GLU A 106 15.07 -4.09 4.44
N GLY A 107 13.81 -3.65 4.42
CA GLY A 107 12.69 -4.32 5.07
C GLY A 107 12.47 -3.87 6.51
N THR A 108 11.57 -4.54 7.20
CA THR A 108 11.23 -4.24 8.58
C THR A 108 12.44 -4.46 9.50
N PRO A 109 12.83 -3.50 10.36
CA PRO A 109 13.92 -3.68 11.30
C PRO A 109 13.62 -4.78 12.33
N ASN A 110 14.66 -5.22 13.04
CA ASN A 110 14.50 -6.23 14.10
C ASN A 110 13.58 -5.69 15.21
N PRO A 111 12.49 -6.38 15.52
CA PRO A 111 11.53 -5.93 16.53
C PRO A 111 12.16 -5.90 17.92
N THR A 112 11.72 -4.96 18.72
CA THR A 112 12.03 -4.85 20.14
C THR A 112 11.01 -5.64 20.97
N LYS A 113 11.20 -5.68 22.28
CA LYS A 113 10.25 -6.34 23.21
C LYS A 113 8.91 -5.59 23.34
N GLU A 114 8.88 -4.32 22.95
CA GLU A 114 7.69 -3.47 22.94
C GLU A 114 6.82 -3.68 21.69
N ASP A 115 7.40 -4.27 20.62
CA ASP A 115 6.68 -4.54 19.38
C ASP A 115 5.81 -5.79 19.54
N ILE A 116 4.52 -5.57 19.67
CA ILE A 116 3.52 -6.63 19.82
C ILE A 116 2.52 -6.60 18.67
N THR A 117 1.99 -7.78 18.33
CA THR A 117 0.90 -7.91 17.35
C THR A 117 -0.42 -7.42 17.97
N LYS A 118 -1.44 -7.22 17.14
CA LYS A 118 -2.81 -6.95 17.60
C LYS A 118 -3.41 -8.08 18.46
N TYR A 119 -2.74 -9.22 18.54
CA TYR A 119 -3.11 -10.37 19.38
C TYR A 119 -2.29 -10.47 20.65
N ASN A 120 -1.49 -9.43 20.97
CA ASN A 120 -0.60 -9.37 22.12
C ASN A 120 0.53 -10.42 22.08
N GLU A 121 0.93 -10.85 20.88
CA GLU A 121 2.06 -11.75 20.65
C GLU A 121 3.31 -10.93 20.31
N LEU A 122 4.50 -11.41 20.68
CA LEU A 122 5.75 -10.73 20.32
C LEU A 122 5.98 -10.78 18.80
N MET A 123 6.25 -9.63 18.20
CA MET A 123 6.56 -9.56 16.76
C MET A 123 7.88 -10.24 16.41
N LYS A 124 8.75 -10.47 17.39
CA LYS A 124 10.02 -11.15 17.19
C LYS A 124 9.88 -12.55 16.60
N ASP A 125 8.88 -13.31 17.04
CA ASP A 125 8.67 -14.69 16.56
C ASP A 125 8.28 -14.70 15.08
N GLU A 126 7.43 -13.76 14.66
CA GLU A 126 7.06 -13.59 13.26
C GLU A 126 8.24 -13.10 12.41
N TYR A 127 9.03 -12.17 12.95
CA TYR A 127 10.24 -11.67 12.29
C TYR A 127 11.25 -12.79 12.03
N GLU A 128 11.57 -13.62 13.05
CA GLU A 128 12.51 -14.73 12.91
C GLU A 128 11.98 -15.79 11.91
N ARG A 129 10.68 -16.04 11.88
CA ARG A 129 10.04 -16.94 10.93
C ARG A 129 10.20 -16.45 9.48
N LEU A 130 10.19 -15.13 9.25
CA LEU A 130 10.30 -14.50 7.93
C LEU A 130 11.74 -14.18 7.53
N LYS A 131 12.69 -14.29 8.43
CA LYS A 131 14.08 -13.99 8.20
C LYS A 131 14.67 -14.86 7.08
N LYS A 132 15.43 -14.25 6.19
CA LYS A 132 16.08 -14.95 5.10
C LYS A 132 17.39 -15.59 5.54
N LYS A 133 17.93 -16.51 4.71
CA LYS A 133 19.18 -17.22 4.99
C LYS A 133 20.41 -16.29 5.09
N ASP A 134 20.37 -15.13 4.46
CA ASP A 134 21.41 -14.10 4.51
C ASP A 134 21.27 -13.15 5.72
N ASN A 135 20.42 -13.50 6.68
CA ASN A 135 20.07 -12.70 7.85
C ASN A 135 19.36 -11.37 7.56
N THR A 136 18.98 -11.09 6.32
CA THR A 136 18.14 -9.93 6.03
C THR A 136 16.68 -10.19 6.41
N SER A 137 15.95 -9.12 6.71
CA SER A 137 14.52 -9.23 6.94
C SER A 137 13.82 -9.76 5.69
N GLY A 138 13.02 -10.81 5.84
CA GLY A 138 12.09 -11.25 4.80
C GLY A 138 10.80 -10.44 4.79
N TRP A 139 10.59 -9.58 5.80
CA TRP A 139 9.35 -8.86 6.00
C TRP A 139 9.40 -7.47 5.37
N ASN A 140 8.49 -7.23 4.43
CA ASN A 140 8.40 -5.99 3.65
C ASN A 140 9.73 -5.58 2.98
N ASN A 141 10.58 -6.54 2.66
CA ASN A 141 11.86 -6.27 2.03
C ASN A 141 11.66 -6.00 0.53
N ALA A 142 11.98 -4.79 0.12
CA ALA A 142 12.08 -4.40 -1.28
C ALA A 142 13.26 -3.44 -1.45
N SER A 143 14.30 -3.87 -2.16
CA SER A 143 15.46 -3.01 -2.40
C SER A 143 15.09 -1.81 -3.25
N MET A 144 15.92 -0.76 -3.18
CA MET A 144 15.73 0.44 -4.01
C MET A 144 15.71 0.10 -5.51
N ASP A 145 16.49 -0.90 -5.95
CA ASP A 145 16.51 -1.32 -7.36
C ASP A 145 15.18 -1.95 -7.78
N VAL A 146 14.51 -2.70 -6.90
CA VAL A 146 13.16 -3.21 -7.16
C VAL A 146 12.20 -2.06 -7.38
N VAL A 147 12.26 -1.01 -6.54
CA VAL A 147 11.36 0.14 -6.65
C VAL A 147 11.64 0.96 -7.92
N LYS A 148 12.92 1.13 -8.30
CA LYS A 148 13.31 1.87 -9.52
C LYS A 148 12.93 1.16 -10.82
N ASN A 149 12.84 -0.17 -10.79
CA ASN A 149 12.55 -0.98 -11.98
C ASN A 149 11.04 -1.27 -12.16
N ASN A 150 10.22 -0.77 -11.27
CA ASN A 150 8.76 -0.84 -11.35
C ASN A 150 8.15 0.42 -11.94
#